data_3e955ecf1abf168ff5f447c1a7900b56
#
_entry.id   3e955ecf1abf168ff5f447c1a7900b56
#
_cell.length_a   1.000
_cell.length_b   1.000
_cell.length_c   1.000
_cell.angle_alpha   90.00
_cell.angle_beta   90.00
_cell.angle_gamma   90.00
#
_symmetry.space_group_name_H-M   'P 1'
#
loop_
_entity.id
_entity.type
_entity.pdbx_description
1 polymer ?
#
loop_
_entity_poly.entity_id
_entity_poly.type
_entity_poly.pdbx_seq_one_letter_code
_entity_poly.pdbx_strand_id
1 'polypeptide(L)'
;PLKNDERAIKRAMNKFGDKAFFKILDVHMADNLAQGTALSENERKTVEQVRKTALRIIGRGDCYSLKTLGIDGEDLVKIGFKGEEVGETLNKLLRDVIDGRLPNNRDALYGKSVDMYERKTRA
;
A
#
# COMPACT_ATOMS: atom_id res chain seq x y z
N PRO A 1 13.04 -0.05 -11.62
CA PRO A 1 12.23 -0.46 -12.79
C PRO A 1 10.78 -0.71 -12.41
N LEU A 2 9.88 -0.29 -13.29
CA LEU A 2 8.45 -0.50 -13.11
C LEU A 2 8.10 -1.98 -13.30
N LYS A 3 7.33 -2.51 -12.37
CA LYS A 3 6.80 -3.87 -12.47
C LYS A 3 5.29 -3.84 -12.34
N ASN A 4 4.61 -4.61 -13.16
CA ASN A 4 3.16 -4.74 -13.09
C ASN A 4 2.78 -5.79 -12.04
N ASP A 5 3.05 -5.47 -10.78
CA ASP A 5 2.79 -6.31 -9.62
C ASP A 5 1.84 -5.54 -8.69
N GLU A 6 0.68 -6.10 -8.41
CA GLU A 6 -0.33 -5.44 -7.58
C GLU A 6 0.20 -5.05 -6.20
N ARG A 7 0.99 -5.89 -5.57
CA ARG A 7 1.56 -5.59 -4.25
C ARG A 7 2.50 -4.41 -4.30
N ALA A 8 3.39 -4.40 -5.29
CA ALA A 8 4.34 -3.31 -5.48
C ALA A 8 3.62 -2.01 -5.81
N ILE A 9 2.57 -2.07 -6.64
CA ILE A 9 1.76 -0.91 -7.01
C ILE A 9 1.03 -0.35 -5.78
N LYS A 10 0.41 -1.20 -4.99
CA LYS A 10 -0.27 -0.78 -3.75
C LYS A 10 0.70 -0.11 -2.78
N ARG A 11 1.90 -0.66 -2.61
CA ARG A 11 2.92 -0.07 -1.75
C ARG A 11 3.33 1.32 -2.25
N ALA A 12 3.51 1.47 -3.56
CA ALA A 12 3.86 2.75 -4.17
C ALA A 12 2.73 3.76 -4.01
N MET A 13 1.49 3.34 -4.24
CA MET A 13 0.32 4.20 -4.06
C MET A 13 0.16 4.64 -2.60
N ASN A 14 0.46 3.77 -1.65
CA ASN A 14 0.47 4.12 -0.24
C ASN A 14 1.57 5.13 0.08
N LYS A 15 2.77 4.91 -0.45
CA LYS A 15 3.93 5.75 -0.17
C LYS A 15 3.77 7.16 -0.72
N PHE A 16 3.32 7.28 -1.96
CA PHE A 16 3.27 8.57 -2.67
C PHE A 16 1.89 9.21 -2.72
N GLY A 17 0.83 8.44 -2.49
CA GLY A 17 -0.55 8.87 -2.71
C GLY A 17 -0.94 8.68 -4.17
N ASP A 18 -2.24 8.63 -4.44
CA ASP A 18 -2.76 8.34 -5.78
C ASP A 18 -2.33 9.39 -6.81
N LYS A 19 -2.51 10.67 -6.49
CA LYS A 19 -2.16 11.76 -7.41
C LYS A 19 -0.69 11.72 -7.80
N ALA A 20 0.20 11.61 -6.79
CA ALA A 20 1.63 11.59 -7.04
C ALA A 20 2.03 10.34 -7.80
N PHE A 21 1.41 9.20 -7.52
CA PHE A 21 1.69 7.96 -8.23
C PHE A 21 1.42 8.09 -9.72
N PHE A 22 0.24 8.59 -10.10
CA PHE A 22 -0.11 8.78 -11.51
C PHE A 22 0.76 9.85 -12.17
N LYS A 23 1.11 10.90 -11.43
CA LYS A 23 2.01 11.94 -11.93
C LYS A 23 3.41 11.39 -12.21
N ILE A 24 3.91 10.49 -11.36
CA ILE A 24 5.20 9.82 -11.57
C ILE A 24 5.18 9.02 -12.86
N LEU A 25 4.08 8.31 -13.15
CA LEU A 25 3.94 7.57 -14.41
C LEU A 25 3.99 8.52 -15.61
N ASP A 26 3.29 9.64 -15.53
CA ASP A 26 3.25 10.63 -16.61
C ASP A 26 4.64 11.27 -16.83
N VAL A 27 5.34 11.63 -15.75
CA VAL A 27 6.67 12.22 -15.81
C VAL A 27 7.67 11.22 -16.39
N HIS A 28 7.58 9.96 -16.02
CA HIS A 28 8.44 8.91 -16.57
C HIS A 28 8.32 8.84 -18.10
N MET A 29 7.11 8.88 -18.63
CA MET A 29 6.87 8.92 -20.08
C MET A 29 7.43 10.19 -20.71
N ALA A 30 7.13 11.34 -20.09
CA ALA A 30 7.55 12.65 -20.61
C ALA A 30 9.07 12.82 -20.63
N ASP A 31 9.76 12.40 -19.57
CA ASP A 31 11.22 12.50 -19.48
C ASP A 31 11.91 11.74 -20.60
N ASN A 32 11.44 10.54 -20.90
CA ASN A 32 12.02 9.74 -21.97
C ASN A 32 11.84 10.40 -23.34
N LEU A 33 10.69 11.01 -23.56
CA LEU A 33 10.44 11.76 -24.81
C LEU A 33 11.31 13.02 -24.88
N ALA A 34 11.42 13.76 -23.77
CA ALA A 34 12.19 15.00 -23.72
C ALA A 34 13.69 14.78 -23.95
N GLN A 35 14.22 13.66 -23.53
CA GLN A 35 15.63 13.31 -23.71
C GLN A 35 15.92 12.73 -25.08
N GLY A 36 14.93 12.65 -25.96
CA GLY A 36 15.08 12.05 -27.27
C GLY A 36 15.24 10.53 -27.22
N THR A 37 15.06 9.94 -26.07
CA THR A 37 15.14 8.50 -25.89
C THR A 37 13.74 7.93 -26.02
N ALA A 38 13.48 7.23 -27.11
CA ALA A 38 12.19 6.56 -27.26
C ALA A 38 12.11 5.41 -26.26
N LEU A 39 11.01 5.33 -25.52
CA LEU A 39 10.72 4.14 -24.74
C LEU A 39 10.58 2.96 -25.70
N SER A 40 11.13 1.82 -25.30
CA SER A 40 10.87 0.60 -26.04
C SER A 40 9.37 0.30 -25.97
N GLU A 41 8.88 -0.46 -26.93
CA GLU A 41 7.48 -0.86 -26.94
C GLU A 41 7.10 -1.60 -25.64
N ASN A 42 8.02 -2.43 -25.14
CA ASN A 42 7.81 -3.15 -23.88
C ASN A 42 7.68 -2.21 -22.68
N GLU A 43 8.50 -1.16 -22.62
CA GLU A 43 8.44 -0.18 -21.55
C GLU A 43 7.13 0.59 -21.56
N ARG A 44 6.65 0.98 -22.74
CA ARG A 44 5.35 1.65 -22.87
C ARG A 44 4.22 0.76 -22.42
N LYS A 45 4.25 -0.51 -22.81
CA LYS A 45 3.25 -1.48 -22.39
C LYS A 45 3.26 -1.66 -20.88
N THR A 46 4.44 -1.70 -20.28
CA THR A 46 4.58 -1.84 -18.81
C THR A 46 3.95 -0.65 -18.12
N VAL A 47 4.24 0.58 -18.54
CA VAL A 47 3.65 1.79 -17.93
C VAL A 47 2.13 1.77 -18.06
N GLU A 48 1.60 1.41 -19.23
CA GLU A 48 0.16 1.32 -19.45
C GLU A 48 -0.48 0.24 -18.59
N GLN A 49 0.16 -0.91 -18.46
CA GLN A 49 -0.33 -2.01 -17.61
C GLN A 49 -0.34 -1.62 -16.14
N VAL A 50 0.71 -0.92 -15.67
CA VAL A 50 0.77 -0.42 -14.30
C VAL A 50 -0.38 0.55 -14.05
N ARG A 51 -0.63 1.47 -14.98
CA ARG A 51 -1.74 2.42 -14.86
C ARG A 51 -3.09 1.70 -14.79
N LYS A 52 -3.32 0.75 -15.67
CA LYS A 52 -4.57 -0.03 -15.67
C LYS A 52 -4.75 -0.81 -14.38
N THR A 53 -3.68 -1.42 -13.89
CA THR A 53 -3.71 -2.16 -12.63
C THR A 53 -4.04 -1.26 -11.46
N ALA A 54 -3.42 -0.07 -11.40
CA ALA A 54 -3.70 0.91 -10.35
C ALA A 54 -5.16 1.36 -10.38
N LEU A 55 -5.70 1.64 -11.56
CA LEU A 55 -7.12 2.02 -11.70
C LEU A 55 -8.04 0.88 -11.26
N ARG A 56 -7.69 -0.35 -11.57
CA ARG A 56 -8.46 -1.53 -11.14
C ARG A 56 -8.45 -1.67 -9.62
N ILE A 57 -7.29 -1.46 -8.99
CA ILE A 57 -7.16 -1.51 -7.53
C ILE A 57 -8.08 -0.46 -6.89
N ILE A 58 -8.07 0.77 -7.41
CA ILE A 58 -8.94 1.84 -6.93
C ILE A 58 -10.41 1.47 -7.14
N GLY A 59 -10.76 0.97 -8.30
CA GLY A 59 -12.12 0.60 -8.66
C GLY A 59 -12.68 -0.54 -7.80
N ARG A 60 -11.84 -1.48 -7.38
CA ARG A 60 -12.25 -2.56 -6.48
C ARG A 60 -12.39 -2.11 -5.04
N GLY A 61 -11.86 -0.93 -4.69
CA GLY A 61 -11.84 -0.47 -3.31
C GLY A 61 -10.84 -1.20 -2.43
N ASP A 62 -9.77 -1.73 -3.01
CA ASP A 62 -8.73 -2.44 -2.26
C ASP A 62 -8.07 -1.52 -1.24
N CYS A 63 -7.71 -2.08 -0.09
CA CYS A 63 -7.01 -1.35 0.96
C CYS A 63 -5.52 -1.26 0.63
N TYR A 64 -5.02 -0.04 0.49
CA TYR A 64 -3.58 0.20 0.34
C TYR A 64 -3.13 1.43 1.15
N SER A 65 -3.98 1.96 2.01
CA SER A 65 -3.64 3.09 2.88
C SER A 65 -4.29 2.94 4.25
N LEU A 66 -3.75 3.65 5.24
CA LEU A 66 -4.29 3.63 6.61
C LEU A 66 -5.72 4.15 6.66
N LYS A 67 -6.12 5.02 5.74
CA LYS A 67 -7.47 5.58 5.68
C LYS A 67 -8.55 4.52 5.49
N THR A 68 -8.22 3.46 4.76
CA THR A 68 -9.18 2.39 4.45
C THR A 68 -8.95 1.11 5.24
N LEU A 69 -7.95 1.12 6.12
CA LEU A 69 -7.67 -0.02 7.00
C LEU A 69 -8.82 -0.20 7.99
N GLY A 70 -9.24 -1.43 8.23
CA GLY A 70 -10.39 -1.76 9.05
C GLY A 70 -10.19 -1.59 10.55
N ILE A 71 -9.03 -1.10 10.98
CA ILE A 71 -8.73 -0.80 12.39
C ILE A 71 -7.98 0.53 12.42
N ASP A 72 -8.09 1.25 13.53
CA ASP A 72 -7.42 2.55 13.70
C ASP A 72 -6.57 2.61 14.98
N GLY A 73 -5.93 3.76 15.20
CA GLY A 73 -5.07 3.96 16.35
C GLY A 73 -5.80 3.88 17.66
N GLU A 74 -7.05 4.33 17.73
CA GLU A 74 -7.85 4.26 18.94
C GLU A 74 -8.08 2.82 19.38
N ASP A 75 -8.32 1.93 18.41
CA ASP A 75 -8.48 0.51 18.69
C ASP A 75 -7.22 -0.07 19.31
N LEU A 76 -6.05 0.32 18.81
CA LEU A 76 -4.77 -0.16 19.34
C LEU A 76 -4.49 0.38 20.74
N VAL A 77 -4.85 1.62 21.00
CA VAL A 77 -4.72 2.22 22.34
C VAL A 77 -5.57 1.45 23.33
N LYS A 78 -6.79 1.08 22.95
CA LYS A 78 -7.68 0.28 23.79
C LYS A 78 -7.12 -1.10 24.10
N ILE A 79 -6.37 -1.68 23.17
CA ILE A 79 -5.69 -2.98 23.39
C ILE A 79 -4.55 -2.82 24.39
N GLY A 80 -3.85 -1.69 24.36
CA GLY A 80 -2.76 -1.41 25.27
C GLY A 80 -1.50 -0.82 24.63
N PHE A 81 -1.49 -0.66 23.29
CA PHE A 81 -0.36 -0.03 22.60
C PHE A 81 -0.25 1.44 22.96
N LYS A 82 0.96 1.96 23.02
CA LYS A 82 1.24 3.35 23.41
C LYS A 82 2.28 4.00 22.50
N GLY A 83 2.11 5.31 22.27
CA GLY A 83 3.10 6.13 21.59
C GLY A 83 3.39 5.65 20.17
N GLU A 84 4.67 5.54 19.85
CA GLU A 84 5.13 5.14 18.52
C GLU A 84 4.69 3.74 18.11
N GLU A 85 4.44 2.88 19.07
CA GLU A 85 4.00 1.52 18.82
C GLU A 85 2.69 1.46 18.05
N VAL A 86 1.80 2.42 18.27
CA VAL A 86 0.51 2.51 17.56
C VAL A 86 0.76 2.65 16.06
N GLY A 87 1.58 3.62 15.67
CA GLY A 87 1.89 3.84 14.26
C GLY A 87 2.63 2.66 13.62
N GLU A 88 3.61 2.11 14.32
CA GLU A 88 4.37 0.95 13.84
C GLU A 88 3.46 -0.26 13.62
N THR A 89 2.56 -0.51 14.55
CA THR A 89 1.63 -1.64 14.46
C THR A 89 0.64 -1.45 13.32
N LEU A 90 0.09 -0.23 13.15
CA LEU A 90 -0.80 0.08 12.04
C LEU A 90 -0.11 -0.15 10.69
N ASN A 91 1.13 0.31 10.56
CA ASN A 91 1.88 0.14 9.31
C ASN A 91 2.16 -1.33 9.02
N LYS A 92 2.46 -2.11 10.05
CA LYS A 92 2.68 -3.55 9.88
C LYS A 92 1.40 -4.27 9.45
N LEU A 93 0.27 -3.93 10.07
CA LEU A 93 -1.03 -4.49 9.69
C LEU A 93 -1.38 -4.13 8.24
N LEU A 94 -1.16 -2.87 7.86
CA LEU A 94 -1.41 -2.43 6.50
C LEU A 94 -0.55 -3.20 5.50
N ARG A 95 0.72 -3.42 5.82
CA ARG A 95 1.61 -4.20 4.96
C ARG A 95 1.11 -5.63 4.78
N ASP A 96 0.64 -6.24 5.86
CA ASP A 96 0.09 -7.61 5.79
C ASP A 96 -1.17 -7.65 4.94
N VAL A 97 -2.02 -6.62 5.00
CA VAL A 97 -3.21 -6.52 4.16
C VAL A 97 -2.81 -6.36 2.68
N ILE A 98 -1.87 -5.48 2.40
CA ILE A 98 -1.38 -5.25 1.03
C ILE A 98 -0.79 -6.54 0.45
N ASP A 99 -0.04 -7.27 1.25
CA ASP A 99 0.64 -8.50 0.82
C ASP A 99 -0.29 -9.71 0.77
N GLY A 100 -1.55 -9.54 1.16
CA GLY A 100 -2.54 -10.61 1.11
C GLY A 100 -2.44 -11.62 2.25
N ARG A 101 -1.68 -11.32 3.29
CA ARG A 101 -1.51 -12.21 4.45
C ARG A 101 -2.65 -12.09 5.45
N LEU A 102 -3.37 -10.98 5.40
CA LEU A 102 -4.40 -10.64 6.38
C LEU A 102 -5.56 -9.97 5.66
N PRO A 103 -6.81 -10.43 5.86
CA PRO A 103 -7.94 -9.75 5.26
C PRO A 103 -8.19 -8.40 5.93
N ASN A 104 -8.69 -7.43 5.16
CA ASN A 104 -9.00 -6.12 5.69
C ASN A 104 -10.39 -6.10 6.31
N ASN A 105 -10.54 -6.76 7.44
CA ASN A 105 -11.75 -6.66 8.23
C ASN A 105 -11.40 -6.44 9.69
N ARG A 106 -12.31 -5.77 10.40
CA ARG A 106 -12.06 -5.37 11.78
C ARG A 106 -11.72 -6.54 12.70
N ASP A 107 -12.47 -7.63 12.59
CA ASP A 107 -12.28 -8.79 13.47
C ASP A 107 -10.91 -9.43 13.29
N ALA A 108 -10.49 -9.63 12.05
CA ALA A 108 -9.18 -10.21 11.76
C ALA A 108 -8.04 -9.29 12.19
N LEU A 109 -8.17 -7.99 11.92
CA LEU A 109 -7.16 -7.01 12.30
C LEU A 109 -7.07 -6.85 13.81
N TYR A 110 -8.20 -6.81 14.49
CA TYR A 110 -8.25 -6.71 15.93
C TYR A 110 -7.62 -7.93 16.60
N GLY A 111 -7.99 -9.12 16.14
CA GLY A 111 -7.42 -10.38 16.64
C GLY A 111 -5.92 -10.45 16.46
N LYS A 112 -5.41 -10.04 15.30
CA LYS A 112 -3.97 -9.99 15.03
C LYS A 112 -3.28 -8.98 15.96
N SER A 113 -3.91 -7.84 16.18
CA SER A 113 -3.36 -6.80 17.06
C SER A 113 -3.24 -7.27 18.50
N VAL A 114 -4.26 -7.96 19.01
CA VAL A 114 -4.24 -8.56 20.35
C VAL A 114 -3.11 -9.58 20.44
N ASP A 115 -2.96 -10.44 19.45
CA ASP A 115 -1.89 -11.43 19.41
C ASP A 115 -0.51 -10.77 19.44
N MET A 116 -0.32 -9.71 18.66
CA MET A 116 0.94 -8.95 18.65
C MET A 116 1.23 -8.33 20.00
N TYR A 117 0.22 -7.77 20.66
CA TYR A 117 0.37 -7.17 21.98
C TYR A 117 0.77 -8.22 23.01
N GLU A 118 0.11 -9.37 23.01
CA GLU A 118 0.41 -10.46 23.93
C GLU A 118 1.83 -10.99 23.74
N ARG A 119 2.28 -11.15 22.51
CA ARG A 119 3.65 -11.59 22.23
C ARG A 119 4.68 -10.59 22.72
N LYS A 120 4.39 -9.30 22.57
CA LYS A 120 5.25 -8.23 23.02
C LYS A 120 5.38 -8.24 24.54
N THR A 121 4.27 -8.43 25.25
CA THR A 121 4.27 -8.40 26.72
C THR A 121 4.86 -9.66 27.36
N ARG A 122 4.95 -10.76 26.60
CA ARG A 122 5.58 -11.99 27.05
C ARG A 122 7.11 -11.98 26.91
N ALA A 123 7.61 -11.10 26.05
CA ALA A 123 9.05 -11.03 25.77
C ALA A 123 9.84 -10.47 26.94
#